data_e7a1f4cb6a691ce166eeeaf625c7ab00
#
_entry.id   e7a1f4cb6a691ce166eeeaf625c7ab00
#
_cell.length_a   1.000
_cell.length_b   1.000
_cell.length_c   1.000
_cell.angle_alpha   90.00
_cell.angle_beta   90.00
_cell.angle_gamma   90.00
#
_symmetry.space_group_name_H-M   'P 1'
#
loop_
_entity.id
_entity.type
_entity.pdbx_description
1 polymer ?
#
loop_
_entity_poly.entity_id
_entity_poly.type
_entity_poly.pdbx_seq_one_letter_code
_entity_poly.pdbx_strand_id
1 'polypeptide(L)'
;MTTSRELPAAHSIEVRPLSSLQPNPRNAKLHDTRRIDSSLGQFGYVEPVSVDARTDFLISGHGRVESLTARKARGEPPPDKVQVDPDSGDWLIPVVTGWASKDDTEADAVLVTLNRLGEKGGWDAAPLYSILSELAEDAPSLLDMVGYTDAELEVLTRQVHAIDTFQFGADHMLDEFRNISGQDPSDYVAEYARKVVVYIRDEEAIADFSQRLGITQPLTKDLNYPLGWVPDDRRKRPAPDGE
;
A
#
# COMPACT_ATOMS: atom_id res chain seq x y z
N MET A 1 24.72 42.92 -10.68
CA MET A 1 23.69 42.43 -11.63
C MET A 1 23.19 41.12 -11.09
N THR A 2 22.04 41.15 -10.43
CA THR A 2 21.42 39.95 -9.84
C THR A 2 20.64 39.26 -10.96
N THR A 3 21.16 38.16 -11.45
CA THR A 3 20.44 37.32 -12.40
C THR A 3 19.21 36.78 -11.73
N SER A 4 18.02 37.26 -12.08
CA SER A 4 16.75 36.68 -11.70
C SER A 4 16.73 35.24 -12.21
N ARG A 5 16.86 34.29 -11.29
CA ARG A 5 16.66 32.88 -11.61
C ARG A 5 15.17 32.71 -11.93
N GLU A 6 14.82 32.57 -13.20
CA GLU A 6 13.47 32.16 -13.55
C GLU A 6 13.21 30.82 -12.87
N LEU A 7 12.22 30.79 -11.97
CA LEU A 7 11.73 29.54 -11.41
C LEU A 7 11.01 28.78 -12.53
N PRO A 8 11.20 27.46 -12.63
CA PRO A 8 10.43 26.68 -13.58
C PRO A 8 8.93 26.88 -13.33
N ALA A 9 8.14 26.82 -14.38
CA ALA A 9 6.69 26.96 -14.30
C ALA A 9 6.15 26.02 -13.19
N ALA A 10 5.44 26.61 -12.22
CA ALA A 10 4.85 25.82 -11.14
C ALA A 10 3.69 24.97 -11.69
N HIS A 11 3.44 23.84 -11.06
CA HIS A 11 2.19 23.12 -11.29
C HIS A 11 1.00 24.04 -10.95
N SER A 12 -0.04 23.97 -11.75
CA SER A 12 -1.29 24.70 -11.53
C SER A 12 -2.48 23.75 -11.63
N ILE A 13 -3.60 24.15 -11.01
CA ILE A 13 -4.87 23.47 -11.18
C ILE A 13 -5.73 24.35 -12.10
N GLU A 14 -6.16 23.75 -13.19
CA GLU A 14 -7.09 24.35 -14.14
C GLU A 14 -8.40 23.60 -14.12
N VAL A 15 -9.49 24.27 -14.41
CA VAL A 15 -10.80 23.64 -14.61
C VAL A 15 -11.02 23.46 -16.10
N ARG A 16 -11.19 22.22 -16.53
CA ARG A 16 -11.32 21.85 -17.96
C ARG A 16 -12.59 21.05 -18.22
N PRO A 17 -13.24 21.22 -19.39
CA PRO A 17 -14.35 20.36 -19.79
C PRO A 17 -13.93 18.89 -19.85
N LEU A 18 -14.75 17.98 -19.35
CA LEU A 18 -14.52 16.54 -19.39
C LEU A 18 -14.28 16.04 -20.81
N SER A 19 -15.04 16.58 -21.78
CA SER A 19 -14.91 16.23 -23.20
C SER A 19 -13.57 16.65 -23.82
N SER A 20 -12.84 17.59 -23.20
CA SER A 20 -11.52 18.02 -23.68
C SER A 20 -10.37 17.16 -23.19
N LEU A 21 -10.60 16.29 -22.21
CA LEU A 21 -9.56 15.44 -21.63
C LEU A 21 -9.25 14.26 -22.55
N GLN A 22 -7.99 14.13 -22.93
CA GLN A 22 -7.54 13.10 -23.85
C GLN A 22 -6.84 11.96 -23.10
N PRO A 23 -7.45 10.74 -23.05
CA PRO A 23 -6.78 9.56 -22.52
C PRO A 23 -5.49 9.29 -23.30
N ASN A 24 -4.41 8.96 -22.59
CA ASN A 24 -3.18 8.58 -23.27
C ASN A 24 -3.38 7.21 -23.96
N PRO A 25 -3.19 7.11 -25.29
CA PRO A 25 -3.41 5.87 -26.04
C PRO A 25 -2.43 4.76 -25.66
N ARG A 26 -1.34 5.09 -24.98
CA ARG A 26 -0.35 4.11 -24.47
C ARG A 26 -0.60 3.68 -23.03
N ASN A 27 -1.69 4.14 -22.41
CA ASN A 27 -2.02 3.69 -21.05
C ASN A 27 -2.40 2.20 -21.04
N ALA A 28 -1.52 1.39 -20.44
CA ALA A 28 -1.72 -0.06 -20.30
C ALA A 28 -2.43 -0.45 -18.99
N LYS A 29 -2.74 0.51 -18.10
CA LYS A 29 -3.39 0.23 -16.81
C LYS A 29 -4.86 -0.11 -17.02
N LEU A 30 -5.28 -1.26 -16.48
CA LEU A 30 -6.68 -1.62 -16.38
C LEU A 30 -7.31 -0.97 -15.14
N HIS A 31 -8.57 -0.57 -15.24
CA HIS A 31 -9.29 0.10 -14.18
C HIS A 31 -10.58 -0.65 -13.83
N ASP A 32 -10.85 -0.81 -12.53
CA ASP A 32 -12.17 -1.21 -12.06
C ASP A 32 -13.10 0.01 -12.04
N THR A 33 -13.66 0.32 -13.19
CA THR A 33 -14.51 1.51 -13.37
C THR A 33 -15.75 1.47 -12.50
N ARG A 34 -16.25 0.29 -12.12
CA ARG A 34 -17.41 0.18 -11.21
C ARG A 34 -17.06 0.65 -9.81
N ARG A 35 -15.91 0.21 -9.27
CA ARG A 35 -15.45 0.67 -7.95
C ARG A 35 -15.12 2.16 -7.96
N ILE A 36 -14.51 2.65 -9.04
CA ILE A 36 -14.23 4.08 -9.20
C ILE A 36 -15.55 4.88 -9.25
N ASP A 37 -16.54 4.42 -9.99
CA ASP A 37 -17.86 5.07 -10.07
C ASP A 37 -18.57 5.09 -8.71
N SER A 38 -18.53 4.00 -7.97
CA SER A 38 -19.07 3.93 -6.60
C SER A 38 -18.36 4.92 -5.67
N SER A 39 -17.03 5.00 -5.73
CA SER A 39 -16.22 5.94 -4.95
C SER A 39 -16.55 7.39 -5.31
N LEU A 40 -16.70 7.71 -6.59
CA LEU A 40 -17.13 9.03 -7.06
C LEU A 40 -18.55 9.38 -6.58
N GLY A 41 -19.44 8.38 -6.52
CA GLY A 41 -20.79 8.56 -5.99
C GLY A 41 -20.83 8.84 -4.49
N GLN A 42 -19.96 8.21 -3.72
CA GLN A 42 -19.92 8.31 -2.26
C GLN A 42 -19.13 9.53 -1.77
N PHE A 43 -17.93 9.72 -2.31
CA PHE A 43 -16.99 10.73 -1.82
C PHE A 43 -16.92 11.98 -2.69
N GLY A 44 -17.53 11.94 -3.87
CA GLY A 44 -17.38 12.99 -4.88
C GLY A 44 -16.02 12.91 -5.60
N TYR A 45 -15.67 13.99 -6.26
CA TYR A 45 -14.41 14.10 -7.01
C TYR A 45 -13.29 14.62 -6.10
N VAL A 46 -12.57 13.72 -5.47
CA VAL A 46 -11.58 14.04 -4.41
C VAL A 46 -10.21 14.41 -4.99
N GLU A 47 -9.75 13.67 -6.00
CA GLU A 47 -8.39 13.81 -6.52
C GLU A 47 -8.40 14.29 -7.97
N PRO A 48 -7.72 15.42 -8.31
CA PRO A 48 -7.61 15.90 -9.68
C PRO A 48 -6.91 14.90 -10.60
N VAL A 49 -7.23 14.95 -11.88
CA VAL A 49 -6.44 14.26 -12.92
C VAL A 49 -5.23 15.11 -13.30
N SER A 50 -4.24 14.50 -13.94
CA SER A 50 -3.04 15.22 -14.38
C SER A 50 -2.82 15.01 -15.87
N VAL A 51 -2.37 16.08 -16.55
CA VAL A 51 -2.03 16.07 -17.98
C VAL A 51 -0.56 16.46 -18.21
N ASP A 52 0.03 15.88 -19.23
CA ASP A 52 1.31 16.31 -19.76
C ASP A 52 1.13 17.59 -20.60
N ALA A 53 1.72 18.68 -20.15
CA ALA A 53 1.59 19.97 -20.83
C ALA A 53 2.20 20.00 -22.24
N ARG A 54 3.05 19.03 -22.61
CA ARG A 54 3.61 18.90 -23.97
C ARG A 54 2.63 18.21 -24.92
N THR A 55 1.98 17.14 -24.46
CA THR A 55 1.15 16.27 -25.33
C THR A 55 -0.32 16.48 -25.16
N ASP A 56 -0.73 17.11 -24.06
CA ASP A 56 -2.10 17.25 -23.60
C ASP A 56 -2.81 15.91 -23.27
N PHE A 57 -2.07 14.81 -23.23
CA PHE A 57 -2.59 13.53 -22.80
C PHE A 57 -2.60 13.39 -21.27
N LEU A 58 -3.56 12.63 -20.77
CA LEU A 58 -3.60 12.24 -19.35
C LEU A 58 -2.32 11.48 -18.97
N ILE A 59 -1.77 11.83 -17.80
CA ILE A 59 -0.70 11.09 -17.12
C ILE A 59 -1.29 10.26 -15.99
N SER A 60 -2.31 10.81 -15.29
CA SER A 60 -2.98 10.16 -14.17
C SER A 60 -4.48 10.43 -14.19
N GLY A 61 -5.27 9.48 -13.68
CA GLY A 61 -6.71 9.62 -13.55
C GLY A 61 -7.53 9.08 -14.72
N HIS A 62 -6.97 8.26 -15.60
CA HIS A 62 -7.66 7.65 -16.74
C HIS A 62 -8.97 6.96 -16.32
N GLY A 63 -8.94 6.14 -15.26
CA GLY A 63 -10.14 5.46 -14.76
C GLY A 63 -11.21 6.41 -14.24
N ARG A 64 -10.81 7.55 -13.66
CA ARG A 64 -11.77 8.60 -13.24
C ARG A 64 -12.44 9.26 -14.44
N VAL A 65 -11.65 9.63 -15.46
CA VAL A 65 -12.21 10.20 -16.70
C VAL A 65 -13.13 9.21 -17.41
N GLU A 66 -12.75 7.95 -17.49
CA GLU A 66 -13.56 6.88 -18.06
C GLU A 66 -14.90 6.71 -17.29
N SER A 67 -14.85 6.65 -15.95
CA SER A 67 -16.03 6.53 -15.10
C SER A 67 -16.96 7.75 -15.20
N LEU A 68 -16.40 8.97 -15.19
CA LEU A 68 -17.18 10.19 -15.35
C LEU A 68 -17.85 10.27 -16.72
N THR A 69 -17.13 9.88 -17.77
CA THR A 69 -17.67 9.86 -19.14
C THR A 69 -18.81 8.85 -19.26
N ALA A 70 -18.64 7.67 -18.69
CA ALA A 70 -19.68 6.64 -18.68
C ALA A 70 -20.90 7.08 -17.85
N ARG A 71 -20.68 7.69 -16.68
CA ARG A 71 -21.73 8.22 -15.81
C ARG A 71 -22.55 9.32 -16.52
N LYS A 72 -21.86 10.26 -17.17
CA LYS A 72 -22.51 11.32 -17.97
C LYS A 72 -23.32 10.72 -19.14
N ALA A 73 -22.78 9.73 -19.82
CA ALA A 73 -23.47 9.03 -20.93
C ALA A 73 -24.74 8.29 -20.48
N ARG A 74 -24.78 7.81 -19.23
CA ARG A 74 -26.01 7.25 -18.62
C ARG A 74 -27.05 8.28 -18.20
N GLY A 75 -26.73 9.58 -18.33
CA GLY A 75 -27.59 10.68 -17.87
C GLY A 75 -27.66 10.84 -16.35
N GLU A 76 -26.71 10.31 -15.63
CA GLU A 76 -26.61 10.48 -14.19
C GLU A 76 -26.11 11.88 -13.82
N PRO A 77 -26.42 12.38 -12.61
CA PRO A 77 -25.91 13.66 -12.16
C PRO A 77 -24.38 13.59 -11.94
N PRO A 78 -23.67 14.74 -12.07
CA PRO A 78 -22.28 14.81 -11.73
C PRO A 78 -22.05 14.45 -10.25
N PRO A 79 -20.92 13.84 -9.90
CA PRO A 79 -20.53 13.64 -8.52
C PRO A 79 -20.31 14.99 -7.82
N ASP A 80 -20.34 15.00 -6.47
CA ASP A 80 -20.00 16.21 -5.71
C ASP A 80 -18.61 16.74 -6.13
N LYS A 81 -18.45 18.07 -6.11
CA LYS A 81 -17.26 18.82 -6.58
C LYS A 81 -17.04 18.84 -8.09
N VAL A 82 -17.89 18.22 -8.90
CA VAL A 82 -17.90 18.38 -10.35
C VAL A 82 -18.97 19.40 -10.72
N GLN A 83 -18.58 20.50 -11.35
CA GLN A 83 -19.50 21.54 -11.82
C GLN A 83 -19.98 21.23 -13.23
N VAL A 84 -21.12 21.81 -13.59
CA VAL A 84 -21.65 21.76 -14.96
C VAL A 84 -21.47 23.14 -15.60
N ASP A 85 -20.87 23.16 -16.74
CA ASP A 85 -20.77 24.37 -17.56
C ASP A 85 -22.19 24.80 -18.02
N PRO A 86 -22.66 25.99 -17.65
CA PRO A 86 -23.99 26.44 -17.98
C PRO A 86 -24.22 26.63 -19.48
N ASP A 87 -23.18 26.88 -20.26
CA ASP A 87 -23.29 27.17 -21.68
C ASP A 87 -23.28 25.90 -22.52
N SER A 88 -22.38 24.96 -22.21
CA SER A 88 -22.22 23.72 -22.99
C SER A 88 -22.90 22.50 -22.37
N GLY A 89 -23.25 22.55 -21.07
CA GLY A 89 -23.72 21.40 -20.30
C GLY A 89 -22.64 20.33 -20.05
N ASP A 90 -21.37 20.65 -20.33
CA ASP A 90 -20.26 19.73 -20.04
C ASP A 90 -19.91 19.76 -18.56
N TRP A 91 -19.24 18.68 -18.10
CA TRP A 91 -18.76 18.61 -16.74
C TRP A 91 -17.36 19.25 -16.65
N LEU A 92 -17.16 20.07 -15.65
CA LEU A 92 -15.93 20.81 -15.43
C LEU A 92 -15.07 20.07 -14.39
N ILE A 93 -13.87 19.63 -14.81
CA ILE A 93 -12.98 18.76 -14.05
C ILE A 93 -11.73 19.53 -13.65
N PRO A 94 -11.34 19.53 -12.36
CA PRO A 94 -10.04 20.01 -11.92
C PRO A 94 -8.91 19.16 -12.49
N VAL A 95 -7.93 19.80 -13.12
CA VAL A 95 -6.80 19.19 -13.83
C VAL A 95 -5.51 19.81 -13.33
N VAL A 96 -4.55 18.99 -12.91
CA VAL A 96 -3.18 19.44 -12.63
C VAL A 96 -2.41 19.50 -13.94
N THR A 97 -1.81 20.66 -14.20
CA THR A 97 -0.96 20.92 -15.38
C THR A 97 0.35 21.58 -14.96
N GLY A 98 1.25 21.81 -15.93
CA GLY A 98 2.54 22.47 -15.71
C GLY A 98 3.74 21.53 -15.75
N TRP A 99 3.55 20.22 -15.60
CA TRP A 99 4.59 19.25 -15.94
C TRP A 99 4.55 18.94 -17.45
N ALA A 100 5.72 18.96 -18.10
CA ALA A 100 5.86 18.60 -19.50
C ALA A 100 6.98 17.58 -19.67
N SER A 101 6.69 16.49 -20.37
CA SER A 101 7.71 15.50 -20.73
C SER A 101 8.69 16.10 -21.74
N LYS A 102 9.95 15.67 -21.70
CA LYS A 102 10.99 16.08 -22.67
C LYS A 102 10.75 15.48 -24.04
N ASP A 103 10.31 14.22 -24.04
CA ASP A 103 10.05 13.42 -25.22
C ASP A 103 9.02 12.33 -24.94
N ASP A 104 8.67 11.53 -25.94
CA ASP A 104 7.69 10.45 -25.80
C ASP A 104 8.18 9.32 -24.90
N THR A 105 9.48 9.07 -24.83
CA THR A 105 10.07 8.06 -23.95
C THR A 105 9.89 8.44 -22.48
N GLU A 106 10.11 9.70 -22.13
CA GLU A 106 9.87 10.19 -20.77
C GLU A 106 8.38 10.19 -20.44
N ALA A 107 7.51 10.57 -21.39
CA ALA A 107 6.06 10.47 -21.20
C ALA A 107 5.60 9.05 -20.87
N ASP A 108 6.07 8.06 -21.64
CA ASP A 108 5.79 6.65 -21.40
C ASP A 108 6.34 6.18 -20.03
N ALA A 109 7.57 6.56 -19.71
CA ALA A 109 8.19 6.18 -18.45
C ALA A 109 7.41 6.72 -17.24
N VAL A 110 6.98 7.97 -17.27
CA VAL A 110 6.19 8.59 -16.20
C VAL A 110 4.82 7.93 -16.08
N LEU A 111 4.14 7.68 -17.21
CA LEU A 111 2.84 7.00 -17.23
C LEU A 111 2.89 5.64 -16.52
N VAL A 112 3.93 4.84 -16.80
CA VAL A 112 4.12 3.53 -16.14
C VAL A 112 4.55 3.70 -14.69
N THR A 113 5.47 4.63 -14.40
CA THR A 113 6.04 4.83 -13.06
C THR A 113 4.98 5.21 -12.05
N LEU A 114 4.12 6.20 -12.34
CA LEU A 114 3.09 6.66 -11.41
C LEU A 114 2.12 5.53 -11.04
N ASN A 115 1.76 4.67 -11.99
CA ASN A 115 0.94 3.51 -11.71
C ASN A 115 1.70 2.44 -10.89
N ARG A 116 2.96 2.17 -11.27
CA ARG A 116 3.74 1.08 -10.68
C ARG A 116 4.21 1.36 -9.25
N LEU A 117 4.51 2.61 -8.91
CA LEU A 117 4.92 2.97 -7.55
C LEU A 117 3.80 2.71 -6.54
N GLY A 118 2.54 3.00 -6.87
CA GLY A 118 1.40 2.64 -6.03
C GLY A 118 1.26 1.13 -5.80
N GLU A 119 1.55 0.31 -6.81
CA GLU A 119 1.52 -1.16 -6.68
C GLU A 119 2.71 -1.74 -5.90
N LYS A 120 3.85 -1.03 -5.87
CA LYS A 120 5.05 -1.46 -5.13
C LYS A 120 5.02 -1.09 -3.66
N GLY A 121 4.17 -0.15 -3.29
CA GLY A 121 3.91 0.16 -1.90
C GLY A 121 3.21 -1.02 -1.19
N GLY A 122 3.16 -0.95 0.11
CA GLY A 122 2.43 -1.88 0.96
C GLY A 122 1.70 -1.09 2.05
N TRP A 123 1.04 -1.81 2.92
CA TRP A 123 0.35 -1.25 4.07
C TRP A 123 1.04 -1.71 5.35
N ASP A 124 1.15 -0.82 6.32
CA ASP A 124 1.41 -1.24 7.69
C ASP A 124 0.16 -1.93 8.23
N ALA A 125 0.31 -3.20 8.60
CA ALA A 125 -0.82 -4.05 8.93
C ALA A 125 -1.59 -3.55 10.16
N ALA A 126 -0.91 -3.07 11.20
CA ALA A 126 -1.56 -2.69 12.44
C ALA A 126 -2.41 -1.40 12.32
N PRO A 127 -1.91 -0.28 11.78
CA PRO A 127 -2.74 0.90 11.53
C PRO A 127 -3.87 0.63 10.52
N LEU A 128 -3.60 -0.17 9.47
CA LEU A 128 -4.62 -0.52 8.50
C LEU A 128 -5.76 -1.31 9.15
N TYR A 129 -5.45 -2.31 9.98
CA TYR A 129 -6.43 -3.10 10.70
C TYR A 129 -7.29 -2.23 11.62
N SER A 130 -6.68 -1.28 12.37
CA SER A 130 -7.41 -0.34 13.22
C SER A 130 -8.46 0.44 12.42
N ILE A 131 -8.03 1.05 11.30
CA ILE A 131 -8.93 1.83 10.44
C ILE A 131 -10.08 0.98 9.89
N LEU A 132 -9.77 -0.23 9.39
CA LEU A 132 -10.80 -1.11 8.81
C LEU A 132 -11.76 -1.64 9.87
N SER A 133 -11.29 -1.88 11.11
CA SER A 133 -12.15 -2.29 12.23
C SER A 133 -13.09 -1.17 12.65
N GLU A 134 -12.60 0.07 12.75
CA GLU A 134 -13.41 1.25 13.04
C GLU A 134 -14.47 1.48 11.94
N LEU A 135 -14.09 1.33 10.66
CA LEU A 135 -15.04 1.40 9.55
C LEU A 135 -16.11 0.30 9.61
N ALA A 136 -15.72 -0.92 10.03
CA ALA A 136 -16.66 -2.02 10.16
C ALA A 136 -17.71 -1.77 11.26
N GLU A 137 -17.33 -1.11 12.36
CA GLU A 137 -18.21 -0.78 13.47
C GLU A 137 -19.06 0.45 13.18
N ASP A 138 -18.44 1.54 12.73
CA ASP A 138 -19.07 2.85 12.65
C ASP A 138 -19.72 3.13 11.28
N ALA A 139 -19.19 2.56 10.21
CA ALA A 139 -19.60 2.86 8.83
C ALA A 139 -19.44 1.65 7.87
N PRO A 140 -20.18 0.54 8.07
CA PRO A 140 -20.01 -0.66 7.25
C PRO A 140 -20.13 -0.44 5.74
N SER A 141 -20.98 0.50 5.33
CA SER A 141 -21.15 0.86 3.92
C SER A 141 -19.88 1.50 3.30
N LEU A 142 -19.07 2.17 4.10
CA LEU A 142 -17.78 2.70 3.65
C LEU A 142 -16.72 1.59 3.56
N LEU A 143 -16.78 0.61 4.45
CA LEU A 143 -15.88 -0.54 4.40
C LEU A 143 -16.02 -1.29 3.06
N ASP A 144 -17.24 -1.52 2.58
CA ASP A 144 -17.49 -2.14 1.28
C ASP A 144 -16.81 -1.37 0.13
N MET A 145 -16.75 -0.04 0.25
CA MET A 145 -16.14 0.84 -0.76
C MET A 145 -14.61 0.83 -0.75
N VAL A 146 -14.00 0.58 0.40
CA VAL A 146 -12.53 0.50 0.52
C VAL A 146 -11.97 -0.64 -0.35
N GLY A 147 -12.79 -1.65 -0.61
CA GLY A 147 -12.48 -2.67 -1.59
C GLY A 147 -11.69 -3.86 -1.07
N TYR A 148 -11.56 -4.00 0.24
CA TYR A 148 -11.06 -5.22 0.85
C TYR A 148 -12.13 -6.32 0.82
N THR A 149 -11.73 -7.51 0.43
CA THR A 149 -12.58 -8.72 0.51
C THR A 149 -12.50 -9.31 1.92
N ASP A 150 -13.50 -10.11 2.30
CA ASP A 150 -13.49 -10.83 3.58
C ASP A 150 -12.22 -11.67 3.77
N ALA A 151 -11.74 -12.30 2.69
CA ALA A 151 -10.51 -13.09 2.73
C ALA A 151 -9.26 -12.22 3.02
N GLU A 152 -9.17 -11.02 2.43
CA GLU A 152 -8.08 -10.09 2.69
C GLU A 152 -8.14 -9.54 4.11
N LEU A 153 -9.33 -9.25 4.63
CA LEU A 153 -9.55 -8.84 6.02
C LEU A 153 -9.15 -9.95 6.99
N GLU A 154 -9.49 -11.20 6.69
CA GLU A 154 -9.08 -12.35 7.52
C GLU A 154 -7.56 -12.52 7.54
N VAL A 155 -6.89 -12.38 6.39
CA VAL A 155 -5.42 -12.42 6.32
C VAL A 155 -4.80 -11.29 7.15
N LEU A 156 -5.32 -10.08 7.03
CA LEU A 156 -4.85 -8.92 7.78
C LEU A 156 -5.03 -9.13 9.30
N THR A 157 -6.19 -9.61 9.72
CA THR A 157 -6.49 -9.95 11.12
C THR A 157 -5.48 -10.95 11.68
N ARG A 158 -5.18 -12.01 10.91
CA ARG A 158 -4.18 -13.00 11.32
C ARG A 158 -2.78 -12.41 11.43
N GLN A 159 -2.41 -11.50 10.52
CA GLN A 159 -1.11 -10.83 10.56
C GLN A 159 -0.95 -9.99 11.82
N VAL A 160 -1.97 -9.20 12.18
CA VAL A 160 -1.93 -8.34 13.37
C VAL A 160 -1.90 -9.19 14.65
N HIS A 161 -2.75 -10.20 14.76
CA HIS A 161 -2.76 -11.09 15.93
C HIS A 161 -1.45 -11.88 16.07
N ALA A 162 -0.81 -12.26 14.96
CA ALA A 162 0.49 -12.92 15.03
C ALA A 162 1.59 -11.97 15.56
N ILE A 163 1.51 -10.67 15.21
CA ILE A 163 2.43 -9.64 15.73
C ILE A 163 2.21 -9.44 17.23
N ASP A 164 0.95 -9.28 17.66
CA ASP A 164 0.61 -9.09 19.08
C ASP A 164 1.03 -10.30 19.93
N THR A 165 0.74 -11.51 19.48
CA THR A 165 1.15 -12.74 20.16
C THR A 165 2.66 -12.86 20.26
N PHE A 166 3.39 -12.48 19.21
CA PHE A 166 4.86 -12.48 19.21
C PHE A 166 5.41 -11.43 20.18
N GLN A 167 4.85 -10.24 20.20
CA GLN A 167 5.29 -9.13 21.05
C GLN A 167 5.05 -9.48 22.54
N PHE A 168 3.85 -10.00 22.86
CA PHE A 168 3.54 -10.47 24.22
C PHE A 168 4.48 -11.60 24.68
N GLY A 169 4.77 -12.58 23.79
CA GLY A 169 5.72 -13.65 24.09
C GLY A 169 7.15 -13.14 24.29
N ALA A 170 7.57 -12.17 23.50
CA ALA A 170 8.90 -11.55 23.62
C ALA A 170 9.03 -10.76 24.95
N ASP A 171 8.03 -9.98 25.31
CA ASP A 171 8.02 -9.20 26.55
C ASP A 171 8.07 -10.11 27.78
N HIS A 172 7.27 -11.19 27.78
CA HIS A 172 7.30 -12.17 28.86
C HIS A 172 8.67 -12.85 29.00
N MET A 173 9.29 -13.22 27.88
CA MET A 173 10.62 -13.84 27.90
C MET A 173 11.71 -12.86 28.32
N LEU A 174 11.59 -11.59 27.97
CA LEU A 174 12.51 -10.53 28.40
C LEU A 174 12.42 -10.31 29.94
N ASP A 175 11.22 -10.35 30.49
CA ASP A 175 11.00 -10.25 31.94
C ASP A 175 11.53 -11.48 32.70
N GLU A 176 11.33 -12.66 32.14
CA GLU A 176 11.85 -13.90 32.70
C GLU A 176 13.40 -13.93 32.68
N PHE A 177 14.00 -13.49 31.57
CA PHE A 177 15.46 -13.36 31.44
C PHE A 177 16.04 -12.34 32.46
N ARG A 178 15.39 -11.18 32.63
CA ARG A 178 15.78 -10.15 33.59
C ARG A 178 15.73 -10.70 35.02
N ASN A 179 14.73 -11.48 35.34
CA ASN A 179 14.54 -12.11 36.67
C ASN A 179 15.61 -13.20 36.97
N ILE A 180 16.10 -13.90 35.94
CA ILE A 180 17.10 -14.98 36.10
C ILE A 180 18.54 -14.44 36.05
N SER A 181 18.84 -13.52 35.14
CA SER A 181 20.22 -13.08 34.88
C SER A 181 20.58 -11.76 35.56
N GLY A 182 19.63 -10.95 35.92
CA GLY A 182 19.86 -9.59 36.45
C GLY A 182 20.43 -8.61 35.43
N GLN A 183 20.51 -8.99 34.15
CA GLN A 183 20.98 -8.16 33.04
C GLN A 183 19.81 -7.67 32.17
N ASP A 184 19.95 -6.50 31.57
CA ASP A 184 18.92 -6.00 30.66
C ASP A 184 19.02 -6.74 29.31
N PRO A 185 17.97 -7.45 28.90
CA PRO A 185 17.98 -8.21 27.65
C PRO A 185 18.05 -7.31 26.40
N SER A 186 17.71 -6.02 26.50
CA SER A 186 17.71 -5.09 25.38
C SER A 186 19.10 -4.94 24.76
N ASP A 187 20.14 -5.03 25.56
CA ASP A 187 21.53 -4.94 25.12
C ASP A 187 21.96 -6.19 24.30
N TYR A 188 21.28 -7.32 24.51
CA TYR A 188 21.63 -8.59 23.84
C TYR A 188 20.76 -8.88 22.62
N VAL A 189 19.47 -8.51 22.66
CA VAL A 189 18.49 -8.78 21.60
C VAL A 189 18.69 -7.87 20.39
N ALA A 190 19.08 -6.62 20.60
CA ALA A 190 19.26 -5.66 19.52
C ALA A 190 20.37 -6.02 18.54
N GLU A 191 21.40 -6.73 18.98
CA GLU A 191 22.58 -7.03 18.15
C GLU A 191 22.42 -8.29 17.28
N TYR A 192 21.61 -9.28 17.71
CA TYR A 192 21.57 -10.61 17.09
C TYR A 192 20.21 -11.08 16.63
N ALA A 193 19.13 -10.43 17.04
CA ALA A 193 17.78 -10.87 16.68
C ALA A 193 17.41 -10.52 15.23
N ARG A 194 17.00 -11.52 14.45
CA ARG A 194 16.36 -11.36 13.15
C ARG A 194 14.99 -11.99 13.23
N LYS A 195 13.94 -11.23 12.90
CA LYS A 195 12.57 -11.75 12.83
C LYS A 195 12.37 -12.43 11.48
N VAL A 196 12.04 -13.70 11.49
CA VAL A 196 11.59 -14.44 10.31
C VAL A 196 10.14 -14.87 10.58
N VAL A 197 9.21 -14.42 9.74
CA VAL A 197 7.81 -14.85 9.79
C VAL A 197 7.63 -15.89 8.70
N VAL A 198 7.23 -17.10 9.10
CA VAL A 198 6.95 -18.19 8.18
C VAL A 198 5.45 -18.49 8.25
N TYR A 199 4.78 -18.29 7.12
CA TYR A 199 3.36 -18.65 6.98
C TYR A 199 3.25 -20.08 6.49
N ILE A 200 2.59 -20.94 7.27
CA ILE A 200 2.44 -22.34 6.94
C ILE A 200 0.95 -22.62 6.72
N ARG A 201 0.63 -23.12 5.53
CA ARG A 201 -0.74 -23.17 5.00
C ARG A 201 -1.67 -24.18 5.72
N ASP A 202 -1.13 -25.31 6.12
CA ASP A 202 -1.91 -26.43 6.66
C ASP A 202 -1.06 -27.33 7.59
N GLU A 203 -1.69 -28.30 8.25
CA GLU A 203 -1.02 -29.20 9.19
C GLU A 203 0.05 -30.08 8.55
N GLU A 204 -0.11 -30.48 7.29
CA GLU A 204 0.89 -31.29 6.56
C GLU A 204 2.16 -30.45 6.30
N ALA A 205 2.00 -29.21 5.91
CA ALA A 205 3.10 -28.27 5.73
C ALA A 205 3.79 -27.94 7.08
N ILE A 206 3.05 -27.90 8.19
CA ILE A 206 3.61 -27.75 9.54
C ILE A 206 4.49 -28.96 9.88
N ALA A 207 4.01 -30.17 9.61
CA ALA A 207 4.76 -31.39 9.89
C ALA A 207 6.07 -31.47 9.06
N ASP A 208 6.01 -31.17 7.75
CA ASP A 208 7.18 -31.14 6.88
C ASP A 208 8.21 -30.09 7.33
N PHE A 209 7.74 -28.89 7.67
CA PHE A 209 8.57 -27.81 8.17
C PHE A 209 9.27 -28.17 9.50
N SER A 210 8.53 -28.79 10.42
CA SER A 210 9.06 -29.26 11.70
C SER A 210 10.13 -30.31 11.51
N GLN A 211 9.89 -31.26 10.61
CA GLN A 211 10.83 -32.33 10.28
C GLN A 211 12.14 -31.78 9.69
N ARG A 212 12.03 -30.84 8.75
CA ARG A 212 13.20 -30.19 8.11
C ARG A 212 14.05 -29.38 9.08
N LEU A 213 13.43 -28.78 10.09
CA LEU A 213 14.14 -28.03 11.13
C LEU A 213 14.56 -28.85 12.32
N GLY A 214 14.25 -30.16 12.37
CA GLY A 214 14.58 -31.04 13.49
C GLY A 214 13.79 -30.71 14.77
N ILE A 215 12.59 -30.12 14.64
CA ILE A 215 11.76 -29.75 15.77
C ILE A 215 10.95 -30.98 16.19
N THR A 216 11.19 -31.47 17.38
CA THR A 216 10.56 -32.72 17.92
C THR A 216 9.26 -32.49 18.68
N GLN A 217 8.90 -31.24 18.95
CA GLN A 217 7.62 -30.90 19.60
C GLN A 217 6.58 -30.46 18.54
N PRO A 218 5.30 -30.80 18.74
CA PRO A 218 4.27 -30.31 17.81
C PRO A 218 4.27 -28.78 17.80
N LEU A 219 4.33 -28.21 16.61
CA LEU A 219 4.16 -26.79 16.40
C LEU A 219 2.70 -26.45 16.73
N THR A 220 2.46 -25.99 17.95
CA THR A 220 1.18 -25.37 18.33
C THR A 220 1.13 -23.93 17.81
N LYS A 221 -0.04 -23.30 17.86
CA LYS A 221 -0.23 -21.90 17.42
C LYS A 221 0.77 -20.91 18.03
N ASP A 222 1.39 -21.29 19.14
CA ASP A 222 2.36 -20.49 19.90
C ASP A 222 3.75 -21.07 19.72
N LEU A 223 4.31 -20.94 18.53
CA LEU A 223 5.72 -21.22 18.29
C LEU A 223 6.57 -20.12 18.91
N ASN A 224 6.73 -20.21 20.20
CA ASN A 224 7.86 -19.63 20.88
C ASN A 224 9.09 -20.48 20.52
N TYR A 225 9.78 -20.12 19.46
CA TYR A 225 11.11 -20.65 19.24
C TYR A 225 11.97 -20.11 20.38
N PRO A 226 12.54 -20.98 21.24
CA PRO A 226 13.33 -20.49 22.35
C PRO A 226 14.44 -19.63 21.80
N LEU A 227 14.49 -18.37 22.19
CA LEU A 227 15.57 -17.43 21.88
C LEU A 227 16.96 -17.95 22.32
N GLY A 228 17.00 -19.00 23.11
CA GLY A 228 18.22 -19.71 23.48
C GLY A 228 18.75 -20.69 22.46
N TRP A 229 18.10 -20.86 21.31
CA TRP A 229 18.68 -21.67 20.24
C TRP A 229 19.69 -20.86 19.44
N VAL A 230 20.81 -20.56 20.03
CA VAL A 230 22.06 -20.41 19.30
C VAL A 230 22.49 -21.84 19.00
N PRO A 231 22.61 -22.25 17.73
CA PRO A 231 23.15 -23.56 17.41
C PRO A 231 24.45 -23.71 18.19
N ASP A 232 24.54 -24.75 18.96
CA ASP A 232 25.77 -25.12 19.73
C ASP A 232 27.00 -25.21 18.82
N ASP A 233 26.75 -25.34 17.55
CA ASP A 233 27.68 -25.32 16.42
C ASP A 233 28.48 -24.02 16.25
N ARG A 234 27.94 -22.84 16.67
CA ARG A 234 28.75 -21.61 16.60
C ARG A 234 29.79 -21.49 17.67
N ARG A 235 29.66 -22.22 18.75
CA ARG A 235 30.69 -22.33 19.79
C ARG A 235 31.80 -23.30 19.45
N LYS A 236 31.62 -24.15 18.42
CA LYS A 236 32.55 -25.17 17.97
C LYS A 236 33.30 -24.84 16.70
N ARG A 237 33.12 -23.64 16.13
CA ARG A 237 34.01 -23.22 15.06
C ARG A 237 35.37 -22.87 15.66
N PRO A 238 36.44 -23.59 15.34
CA PRO A 238 37.78 -23.17 15.69
C PRO A 238 38.02 -21.78 15.08
N ALA A 239 38.72 -20.94 15.81
CA ALA A 239 39.19 -19.67 15.29
C ALA A 239 39.91 -19.93 13.95
N PRO A 240 39.75 -19.08 12.93
CA PRO A 240 40.56 -19.23 11.73
C PRO A 240 42.01 -19.15 12.15
N ASP A 241 42.76 -20.22 11.80
CA ASP A 241 44.21 -20.25 11.98
C ASP A 241 44.79 -19.02 11.30
N GLY A 242 45.49 -18.22 12.06
CA GLY A 242 46.17 -17.05 11.55
C GLY A 242 47.33 -17.48 10.63
N GLU A 243 47.36 -16.93 9.45
CA GLU A 243 48.55 -16.59 8.70
C GLU A 243 48.49 -15.11 8.30
#